data_d5d65dfa0cfd078336a934068c15d7b8
#
_entry.id   d5d65dfa0cfd078336a934068c15d7b8
#
_cell.length_a   1.000
_cell.length_b   1.000
_cell.length_c   1.000
_cell.angle_alpha   90.00
_cell.angle_beta   90.00
_cell.angle_gamma   90.00
#
_symmetry.space_group_name_H-M   'P 1'
#
loop_
_entity.id
_entity.type
_entity.pdbx_description
1 polymer ?
#
loop_
_entity_poly.entity_id
_entity_poly.type
_entity_poly.pdbx_seq_one_letter_code
_entity_poly.pdbx_strand_id
1 'polypeptide(L)' 'MNEKSVAEFMINEILEKGYVYQEYLVHDIQEKFGEEYVYVNENGNLAISKKVLNEFKKLKDVNGIEW' A
#
# COMPACT_ATOMS: atom_id res chain seq x y z
N MET A 1 -2.44 9.18 -11.57
CA MET A 1 -2.30 8.33 -10.38
C MET A 1 -1.81 9.16 -9.22
N ASN A 2 -2.23 8.82 -8.01
CA ASN A 2 -1.86 9.54 -6.80
C ASN A 2 -1.87 8.57 -5.62
N GLU A 3 -1.56 9.07 -4.44
CA GLU A 3 -1.47 8.26 -3.23
C GLU A 3 -2.79 7.57 -2.91
N LYS A 4 -3.90 8.23 -3.18
CA LYS A 4 -5.23 7.66 -2.94
C LYS A 4 -5.48 6.46 -3.86
N SER A 5 -5.10 6.57 -5.13
CA SER A 5 -5.26 5.45 -6.08
C SER A 5 -4.44 4.23 -5.65
N VAL A 6 -3.23 4.46 -5.16
CA VAL A 6 -2.38 3.38 -4.65
C VAL A 6 -3.01 2.73 -3.42
N ALA A 7 -3.53 3.55 -2.50
CA ALA A 7 -4.18 3.05 -1.30
C ALA A 7 -5.44 2.24 -1.64
N GLU A 8 -6.20 2.66 -2.64
CA GLU A 8 -7.37 1.91 -3.11
C GLU A 8 -6.96 0.55 -3.68
N PHE A 9 -5.86 0.50 -4.41
CA PHE A 9 -5.30 -0.76 -4.89
C PHE A 9 -4.99 -1.70 -3.72
N MET A 10 -4.37 -1.18 -2.67
CA MET A 10 -4.06 -1.97 -1.48
C MET A 10 -5.32 -2.55 -0.83
N ILE A 11 -6.34 -1.72 -0.66
CA ILE A 11 -7.61 -2.15 -0.09
C ILE A 11 -8.25 -3.24 -0.94
N ASN A 12 -8.27 -3.07 -2.25
CA ASN A 12 -8.86 -4.05 -3.16
C ASN A 12 -8.14 -5.39 -3.09
N GLU A 13 -6.83 -5.38 -2.97
CA GLU A 13 -6.05 -6.61 -2.82
C GLU A 13 -6.39 -7.34 -1.53
N ILE A 14 -6.54 -6.61 -0.43
CA ILE A 14 -6.92 -7.21 0.85
C ILE A 14 -8.33 -7.79 0.80
N LEU A 15 -9.28 -7.06 0.24
CA LEU A 15 -10.66 -7.51 0.14
C LEU A 15 -10.80 -8.74 -0.76
N GLU A 16 -10.01 -8.79 -1.83
CA GLU A 16 -10.05 -9.90 -2.77
C GLU A 16 -9.40 -11.17 -2.21
N LYS A 17 -8.26 -11.03 -1.54
CA LYS A 17 -7.43 -12.16 -1.10
C LYS A 17 -7.60 -12.52 0.38
N GLY A 18 -8.25 -11.66 1.14
CA GLY A 18 -8.42 -11.83 2.58
C GLY A 18 -7.26 -11.25 3.39
N TYR A 19 -6.04 -11.45 2.94
CA TYR A 19 -4.86 -10.80 3.52
C TYR A 19 -3.76 -10.72 2.46
N VAL A 20 -2.80 -9.82 2.67
CA VAL A 20 -1.69 -9.63 1.75
C VAL A 20 -0.42 -9.38 2.57
N TYR A 21 0.67 -10.02 2.19
CA TYR A 21 1.97 -9.74 2.80
C TYR A 21 2.49 -8.39 2.30
N GLN A 22 2.94 -7.56 3.22
CA GLN A 22 3.41 -6.22 2.89
C GLN A 22 4.57 -6.23 1.88
N GLU A 23 5.48 -7.17 2.00
CA GLU A 23 6.63 -7.27 1.10
C GLU A 23 6.22 -7.52 -0.35
N TYR A 24 5.17 -8.31 -0.58
CA TYR A 24 4.66 -8.54 -1.94
C TYR A 24 3.89 -7.32 -2.43
N LEU A 25 3.14 -6.71 -1.55
CA LEU A 25 2.33 -5.54 -1.89
C LEU A 25 3.22 -4.37 -2.31
N VAL A 26 4.32 -4.14 -1.62
CA VAL A 26 5.23 -3.04 -1.95
C VAL A 26 5.86 -3.24 -3.32
N HIS A 27 6.20 -4.46 -3.68
CA HIS A 27 6.72 -4.77 -5.03
C HIS A 27 5.67 -4.54 -6.11
N ASP A 28 4.43 -4.93 -5.85
CA ASP A 28 3.33 -4.70 -6.79
C ASP A 28 3.11 -3.20 -7.01
N ILE A 29 3.17 -2.41 -5.96
CA ILE A 29 3.04 -0.96 -6.05
C ILE A 29 4.17 -0.38 -6.89
N GLN A 30 5.39 -0.82 -6.66
CA GLN A 30 6.55 -0.35 -7.42
C GLN A 30 6.39 -0.65 -8.91
N GLU A 31 5.92 -1.85 -9.26
CA GLU A 31 5.73 -2.22 -10.66
C GLU A 31 4.58 -1.50 -11.33
N LYS A 32 3.46 -1.35 -10.63
CA LYS A 32 2.24 -0.79 -11.24
C LYS A 32 2.18 0.72 -11.21
N PHE A 33 2.71 1.35 -10.15
CA PHE A 33 2.55 2.78 -9.93
C PHE A 33 3.88 3.54 -9.98
N GLY A 34 5.02 2.84 -9.90
CA GLY A 34 6.33 3.45 -9.96
C GLY A 34 6.98 3.62 -8.59
N GLU A 35 8.26 3.99 -8.63
CA GLU A 35 9.09 4.10 -7.43
C GLU A 35 8.73 5.27 -6.54
N GLU A 36 7.96 6.23 -7.04
CA GLU A 36 7.58 7.42 -6.26
C GLU A 36 6.68 7.11 -5.08
N TYR A 37 6.06 5.93 -5.06
CA TYR A 37 5.17 5.51 -3.98
C TYR A 37 5.80 4.53 -3.01
N VAL A 38 7.08 4.24 -3.17
CA VAL A 38 7.84 3.37 -2.29
C VAL A 38 9.17 4.03 -1.93
N TYR A 39 9.81 3.55 -0.87
CA TYR A 39 11.13 4.04 -0.50
C TYR A 39 11.91 2.93 0.18
N VAL A 40 13.23 3.10 0.29
CA VAL A 40 14.08 2.16 1.01
C VAL A 40 14.18 2.65 2.45
N ASN A 41 13.75 1.81 3.40
CA ASN A 41 13.76 2.18 4.82
C ASN A 41 15.16 2.02 5.44
N GLU A 42 15.27 2.29 6.72
CA GLU A 42 16.54 2.23 7.45
C GLU A 42 17.20 0.85 7.42
N ASN A 43 16.39 -0.20 7.29
CA ASN A 43 16.88 -1.57 7.24
C ASN A 43 17.28 -2.03 5.83
N GLY A 44 17.19 -1.13 4.85
CA GLY A 44 17.52 -1.45 3.47
C GLY A 44 16.41 -2.19 2.73
N ASN A 45 15.21 -2.23 3.26
CA ASN A 45 14.06 -2.89 2.65
C ASN A 45 13.12 -1.89 2.01
N LEU A 46 12.46 -2.30 0.94
CA LEU A 46 11.43 -1.47 0.32
C LEU A 46 10.24 -1.32 1.26
N ALA A 47 9.71 -0.12 1.33
CA ALA A 47 8.56 0.19 2.17
C ALA A 47 7.60 1.09 1.41
N ILE A 48 6.34 1.09 1.83
CA ILE A 48 5.30 1.91 1.22
C ILE A 48 5.44 3.35 1.71
N SER A 49 5.32 4.31 0.80
CA SER A 49 5.39 5.73 1.12
C SER A 49 4.43 6.10 2.25
N LYS A 50 4.86 6.98 3.15
CA LYS A 50 4.03 7.44 4.26
C LYS A 50 2.76 8.12 3.79
N LYS A 51 2.81 8.82 2.67
CA LYS A 51 1.62 9.47 2.10
C LYS A 51 0.58 8.44 1.67
N VAL A 52 1.03 7.34 1.07
CA VAL A 52 0.15 6.23 0.70
C VAL A 52 -0.44 5.59 1.95
N LEU A 53 0.36 5.37 2.97
CA LEU A 53 -0.11 4.78 4.22
C LEU A 53 -1.14 5.66 4.92
N ASN A 54 -1.00 6.99 4.85
CA ASN A 54 -1.99 7.90 5.41
C ASN A 54 -3.35 7.76 4.71
N GLU A 55 -3.35 7.68 3.39
CA GLU A 55 -4.57 7.45 2.64
C GLU A 55 -5.14 6.05 2.90
N PHE A 56 -4.27 5.05 3.01
CA PHE A 56 -4.67 3.70 3.33
C PHE A 56 -5.36 3.62 4.69
N LYS A 57 -4.86 4.31 5.70
CA LYS A 57 -5.47 4.32 7.03
C LYS A 57 -6.90 4.85 7.00
N LYS A 58 -7.14 5.90 6.22
CA LYS A 58 -8.48 6.44 6.06
C LYS A 58 -9.43 5.44 5.42
N LEU A 59 -8.99 4.80 4.34
CA LEU A 59 -9.78 3.83 3.62
C LEU A 59 -10.02 2.56 4.44
N LYS A 60 -9.01 2.13 5.17
CA LYS A 60 -9.10 0.96 6.03
C LYS A 60 -10.18 1.12 7.09
N ASP A 61 -10.26 2.30 7.72
CA ASP A 61 -11.26 2.60 8.73
C ASP A 61 -12.67 2.58 8.13
N VAL A 62 -12.84 3.16 6.95
CA VAL A 62 -14.13 3.18 6.25
C VAL A 62 -14.59 1.77 5.88
N ASN A 63 -13.65 0.92 5.48
CA ASN A 63 -13.96 -0.45 5.04
C ASN A 63 -13.92 -1.48 6.17
N GLY A 64 -13.57 -1.07 7.39
CA GLY A 64 -13.52 -1.97 8.53
C GLY A 64 -12.41 -3.03 8.43
N ILE A 65 -11.31 -2.70 7.80
CA ILE A 65 -10.19 -3.60 7.59
C ILE A 65 -9.19 -3.48 8.74
N GLU A 66 -8.74 -4.61 9.25
CA GLU A 66 -7.65 -4.66 10.22
C GLU A 66 -6.32 -4.85 9.48
N TRP A 67 -5.34 -4.10 9.91
CA TRP A 67 -4.02 -4.18 9.28
C TRP A 67 -2.94 -4.45 10.31
#